data_e698ea54c86be4fee1f019b88c97fa7c
#
_entry.id   e698ea54c86be4fee1f019b88c97fa7c
#
_cell.length_a   1.000
_cell.length_b   1.000
_cell.length_c   1.000
_cell.angle_alpha   90.00
_cell.angle_beta   90.00
_cell.angle_gamma   90.00
#
_symmetry.space_group_name_H-M   'P 1'
#
loop_
_entity.id
_entity.type
_entity.pdbx_description
1 polymer ?
#
loop_
_entity_poly.entity_id
_entity_poly.type
_entity_poly.pdbx_seq_one_letter_code
_entity_poly.pdbx_strand_id
1 'polypeptide(L)'
;MKTDIIKNIFAAGLMLVASVVAVTVPCSAQSTRRTAMPAKYSYFPTYHNPTPGQIPLIAWTVVSPEFTDSVFLSDEYFDRIRRCGINAITNIVGFDARGERILHQAQRHGLKVFVQQSPKNADAGRRMAEYFRDQPVVAGYLLQDEPTVKDFADLLKVRNAIYDVDTTRLVYTNLLPIVPGKVTGTDTYLQYMQASENALRLPLLSYDHYPVVRKNGKTSTKPEFYENLEYARQVSTENRIPFWAFGLIMGHYSYPAPTLAHLRFQTFNALAYGAQGIQYWRYILSSNANYEASEAPVTMEGQSTRVWDALQTVNREIQGYAPVFLGCKVRNIGHLGAIPQGTAKLEHLPAPFTKIKPGKKGILVSSIANDGRNYVVFCNHDVNKKQKVKIGWTGRLRQLMPDGSSRTVKNSSVTLDPGSYAIFTY
;
A
#
# COMPACT_ATOMS: atom_id res chain seq x y z
N MET A 1 -48.32 -59.46 -13.95
CA MET A 1 -49.30 -60.37 -13.30
C MET A 1 -49.40 -59.89 -11.88
N LYS A 2 -50.53 -59.24 -11.70
CA LYS A 2 -51.53 -59.47 -10.63
C LYS A 2 -51.00 -59.04 -9.26
N THR A 3 -51.44 -57.85 -8.82
CA THR A 3 -52.77 -57.58 -8.18
C THR A 3 -52.69 -57.79 -6.68
N ASP A 4 -52.86 -56.71 -5.94
CA ASP A 4 -53.98 -56.44 -4.99
C ASP A 4 -53.90 -57.22 -3.67
N ILE A 5 -54.17 -56.64 -2.53
CA ILE A 5 -55.40 -56.14 -1.91
C ILE A 5 -55.11 -55.78 -0.44
N ILE A 6 -55.34 -54.60 0.03
CA ILE A 6 -56.45 -54.06 0.84
C ILE A 6 -56.46 -54.37 2.37
N LYS A 7 -56.60 -53.32 3.10
CA LYS A 7 -57.50 -52.90 4.18
C LYS A 7 -57.19 -53.20 5.65
N ASN A 8 -57.14 -52.02 6.32
CA ASN A 8 -57.79 -51.60 7.59
C ASN A 8 -57.65 -52.49 8.83
N ILE A 9 -57.34 -51.83 9.95
CA ILE A 9 -58.31 -51.61 11.05
C ILE A 9 -57.71 -50.59 12.07
N PHE A 10 -58.60 -49.71 12.46
CA PHE A 10 -58.65 -48.73 13.56
C PHE A 10 -58.05 -49.17 14.92
N ALA A 11 -57.43 -48.34 15.73
CA ALA A 11 -58.11 -47.52 16.70
C ALA A 11 -57.13 -46.83 17.76
N ALA A 12 -57.51 -45.66 18.09
CA ALA A 12 -57.35 -44.95 19.38
C ALA A 12 -55.96 -44.60 19.91
N GLY A 13 -55.50 -43.40 19.76
CA GLY A 13 -55.74 -42.36 20.81
C GLY A 13 -54.52 -42.14 21.74
N LEU A 14 -53.73 -41.14 21.45
CA LEU A 14 -53.29 -40.16 22.49
C LEU A 14 -52.70 -38.92 21.79
N MET A 15 -53.38 -37.80 21.90
CA MET A 15 -52.81 -36.50 21.52
C MET A 15 -51.67 -36.16 22.46
N LEU A 16 -50.44 -36.09 21.95
CA LEU A 16 -49.36 -35.32 22.57
C LEU A 16 -49.11 -34.09 21.66
N VAL A 17 -49.60 -32.95 22.11
CA VAL A 17 -49.32 -31.65 21.54
C VAL A 17 -47.86 -31.36 21.85
N ALA A 18 -46.98 -31.67 20.92
CA ALA A 18 -45.61 -31.18 20.94
C ALA A 18 -45.63 -29.77 20.33
N SER A 19 -45.58 -28.75 21.19
CA SER A 19 -45.35 -27.38 20.81
C SER A 19 -43.96 -27.27 20.21
N VAL A 20 -43.86 -27.30 18.88
CA VAL A 20 -42.66 -26.92 18.17
C VAL A 20 -42.52 -25.40 18.30
N VAL A 21 -41.75 -24.98 19.28
CA VAL A 21 -41.25 -23.59 19.32
C VAL A 21 -40.28 -23.48 18.15
N ALA A 22 -40.74 -22.92 17.06
CA ALA A 22 -39.89 -22.47 15.98
C ALA A 22 -39.06 -21.32 16.52
N VAL A 23 -37.84 -21.60 16.95
CA VAL A 23 -36.83 -20.58 17.17
C VAL A 23 -36.46 -20.03 15.79
N THR A 24 -37.16 -19.00 15.38
CA THR A 24 -36.72 -18.16 14.28
C THR A 24 -35.47 -17.42 14.78
N VAL A 25 -34.29 -17.96 14.45
CA VAL A 25 -33.05 -17.20 14.51
C VAL A 25 -33.21 -16.09 13.47
N PRO A 26 -33.27 -14.82 13.87
CA PRO A 26 -33.21 -13.75 12.88
C PRO A 26 -31.86 -13.86 12.21
N CYS A 27 -31.83 -14.25 10.94
CA CYS A 27 -30.71 -14.03 10.07
C CYS A 27 -30.60 -12.50 9.91
N SER A 28 -29.96 -11.85 10.90
CA SER A 28 -29.51 -10.47 10.72
C SER A 28 -28.47 -10.53 9.63
N ALA A 29 -28.90 -10.24 8.40
CA ALA A 29 -28.02 -9.75 7.39
C ALA A 29 -27.32 -8.53 8.02
N GLN A 30 -26.14 -8.75 8.61
CA GLN A 30 -25.22 -7.68 8.92
C GLN A 30 -24.86 -7.05 7.57
N SER A 31 -25.67 -6.07 7.17
CA SER A 31 -25.25 -5.04 6.28
C SER A 31 -23.92 -4.56 6.84
N THR A 32 -22.82 -4.98 6.25
CA THR A 32 -21.52 -4.40 6.49
C THR A 32 -21.61 -2.96 6.00
N ARG A 33 -22.20 -2.08 6.83
CA ARG A 33 -22.07 -0.63 6.65
C ARG A 33 -20.58 -0.40 6.59
N ARG A 34 -20.08 -0.02 5.41
CA ARG A 34 -18.77 0.57 5.27
C ARG A 34 -18.69 1.63 6.36
N THR A 35 -17.82 1.39 7.32
CA THR A 35 -17.47 2.43 8.28
C THR A 35 -16.81 3.53 7.46
N ALA A 36 -17.53 4.63 7.28
CA ALA A 36 -16.95 5.83 6.70
C ALA A 36 -15.63 6.11 7.43
N MET A 37 -14.63 6.56 6.69
CA MET A 37 -13.38 7.02 7.32
C MET A 37 -13.74 7.95 8.48
N PRO A 38 -13.12 7.80 9.65
CA PRO A 38 -13.32 8.73 10.75
C PRO A 38 -13.19 10.16 10.24
N ALA A 39 -13.97 11.10 10.76
CA ALA A 39 -14.02 12.51 10.31
C ALA A 39 -12.63 13.16 10.20
N LYS A 40 -11.65 12.69 11.00
CA LYS A 40 -10.25 13.10 10.93
C LYS A 40 -9.54 12.78 9.61
N TYR A 41 -10.06 11.85 8.81
CA TYR A 41 -9.51 11.48 7.50
C TYR A 41 -10.31 12.09 6.34
N SER A 42 -11.13 13.08 6.60
CA SER A 42 -12.01 13.74 5.61
C SER A 42 -11.28 14.46 4.47
N TYR A 43 -9.95 14.54 4.51
CA TYR A 43 -9.17 15.15 3.43
C TYR A 43 -9.32 14.40 2.10
N PHE A 44 -9.58 13.10 2.13
CA PHE A 44 -9.81 12.24 0.97
C PHE A 44 -11.24 11.70 0.96
N PRO A 45 -12.22 12.48 0.49
CA PRO A 45 -13.65 12.19 0.69
C PRO A 45 -14.15 10.92 0.00
N THR A 46 -13.50 10.49 -1.09
CA THR A 46 -13.90 9.31 -1.87
C THR A 46 -13.09 8.06 -1.53
N TYR A 47 -12.07 8.21 -0.69
CA TYR A 47 -11.18 7.11 -0.33
C TYR A 47 -11.67 6.33 0.88
N HIS A 48 -11.77 5.03 0.72
CA HIS A 48 -12.04 4.09 1.81
C HIS A 48 -10.79 3.25 2.05
N ASN A 49 -10.11 3.50 3.19
CA ASN A 49 -8.93 2.74 3.55
C ASN A 49 -9.26 1.25 3.68
N PRO A 50 -8.63 0.36 2.91
CA PRO A 50 -8.88 -1.09 2.97
C PRO A 50 -8.47 -1.74 4.30
N THR A 51 -7.61 -1.06 5.06
CA THR A 51 -7.08 -1.51 6.36
C THR A 51 -7.37 -0.45 7.44
N PRO A 52 -8.62 -0.32 7.92
CA PRO A 52 -9.03 0.77 8.81
C PRO A 52 -8.11 0.91 10.04
N GLY A 53 -7.67 2.15 10.32
CA GLY A 53 -6.77 2.46 11.43
C GLY A 53 -5.29 2.12 11.19
N GLN A 54 -4.95 1.48 10.07
CA GLN A 54 -3.60 1.12 9.69
C GLN A 54 -3.23 1.74 8.33
N ILE A 55 -1.94 1.97 8.10
CA ILE A 55 -1.44 2.28 6.76
C ILE A 55 -1.48 0.99 5.93
N PRO A 56 -2.09 0.98 4.74
CA PRO A 56 -2.00 -0.16 3.83
C PRO A 56 -0.55 -0.49 3.50
N LEU A 57 -0.10 -1.68 3.86
CA LEU A 57 1.20 -2.25 3.54
C LEU A 57 0.96 -3.48 2.70
N ILE A 58 1.14 -3.34 1.39
CA ILE A 58 0.64 -4.26 0.38
C ILE A 58 1.80 -4.98 -0.27
N ALA A 59 1.87 -6.30 -0.16
CA ALA A 59 2.89 -7.09 -0.86
C ALA A 59 2.34 -7.62 -2.19
N TRP A 60 3.12 -7.44 -3.26
CA TRP A 60 2.81 -7.98 -4.57
C TRP A 60 3.45 -9.35 -4.76
N THR A 61 2.70 -10.23 -5.42
CA THR A 61 3.14 -11.59 -5.79
C THR A 61 3.64 -12.37 -4.58
N VAL A 62 2.73 -12.59 -3.63
CA VAL A 62 3.02 -13.44 -2.45
C VAL A 62 2.79 -14.92 -2.75
N VAL A 63 1.98 -15.23 -3.76
CA VAL A 63 1.74 -16.58 -4.28
C VAL A 63 1.89 -16.54 -5.80
N SER A 64 2.68 -17.44 -6.36
CA SER A 64 2.87 -17.55 -7.82
C SER A 64 2.56 -18.97 -8.29
N PRO A 65 1.96 -19.14 -9.49
CA PRO A 65 1.64 -20.46 -10.05
C PRO A 65 2.86 -21.35 -10.26
N GLU A 66 4.04 -20.77 -10.37
CA GLU A 66 5.32 -21.45 -10.58
C GLU A 66 5.87 -22.16 -9.33
N PHE A 67 5.27 -21.91 -8.14
CA PHE A 67 5.75 -22.45 -6.87
C PHE A 67 4.79 -23.45 -6.24
N THR A 68 5.34 -24.30 -5.37
CA THR A 68 4.62 -25.41 -4.74
C THR A 68 3.55 -24.94 -3.76
N ASP A 69 2.31 -25.29 -4.04
CA ASP A 69 1.14 -24.91 -3.21
C ASP A 69 1.22 -25.40 -1.76
N SER A 70 1.84 -26.57 -1.49
CA SER A 70 2.01 -27.06 -0.11
C SER A 70 2.83 -26.12 0.77
N VAL A 71 3.73 -25.34 0.17
CA VAL A 71 4.52 -24.33 0.88
C VAL A 71 3.77 -22.98 0.87
N PHE A 72 3.46 -22.46 -0.32
CA PHE A 72 3.00 -21.09 -0.51
C PHE A 72 1.50 -20.88 -0.28
N LEU A 73 0.73 -21.93 -0.02
CA LEU A 73 -0.66 -21.87 0.47
C LEU A 73 -0.82 -22.48 1.86
N SER A 74 0.27 -22.62 2.63
CA SER A 74 0.24 -23.10 4.01
C SER A 74 -0.13 -22.00 4.99
N ASP A 75 -0.68 -22.38 6.15
CA ASP A 75 -0.93 -21.47 7.28
C ASP A 75 0.35 -20.80 7.77
N GLU A 76 1.45 -21.55 7.86
CA GLU A 76 2.74 -21.02 8.30
C GLU A 76 3.24 -19.91 7.39
N TYR A 77 3.07 -20.07 6.08
CA TYR A 77 3.50 -19.07 5.11
C TYR A 77 2.67 -17.77 5.21
N PHE A 78 1.34 -17.88 5.31
CA PHE A 78 0.47 -16.70 5.45
C PHE A 78 0.64 -16.02 6.82
N ASP A 79 0.87 -16.77 7.89
CA ASP A 79 1.25 -16.22 9.19
C ASP A 79 2.57 -15.43 9.10
N ARG A 80 3.55 -15.93 8.35
CA ARG A 80 4.83 -15.24 8.10
C ARG A 80 4.62 -13.92 7.35
N ILE A 81 3.74 -13.86 6.33
CA ILE A 81 3.36 -12.61 5.65
C ILE A 81 2.78 -11.63 6.66
N ARG A 82 1.86 -12.08 7.50
CA ARG A 82 1.21 -11.24 8.52
C ARG A 82 2.21 -10.76 9.58
N ARG A 83 3.10 -11.61 10.07
CA ARG A 83 4.17 -11.26 11.01
C ARG A 83 5.18 -10.28 10.44
N CYS A 84 5.40 -10.28 9.13
CA CYS A 84 6.20 -9.26 8.44
C CYS A 84 5.57 -7.86 8.50
N GLY A 85 4.34 -7.72 9.01
CA GLY A 85 3.61 -6.46 9.09
C GLY A 85 2.82 -6.12 7.83
N ILE A 86 2.77 -6.99 6.84
CA ILE A 86 1.89 -6.87 5.67
C ILE A 86 0.44 -7.04 6.13
N ASN A 87 -0.45 -6.19 5.65
CA ASN A 87 -1.88 -6.23 5.97
C ASN A 87 -2.78 -6.35 4.73
N ALA A 88 -2.19 -6.28 3.53
CA ALA A 88 -2.86 -6.58 2.28
C ALA A 88 -1.89 -7.19 1.26
N ILE A 89 -2.44 -7.89 0.27
CA ILE A 89 -1.68 -8.47 -0.83
C ILE A 89 -2.30 -8.11 -2.17
N THR A 90 -1.48 -7.92 -3.20
CA THR A 90 -1.91 -7.90 -4.60
C THR A 90 -1.44 -9.19 -5.25
N ASN A 91 -2.38 -9.99 -5.74
CA ASN A 91 -2.07 -11.31 -6.28
C ASN A 91 -2.99 -11.69 -7.42
N ILE A 92 -2.48 -12.52 -8.34
CA ILE A 92 -3.32 -13.20 -9.32
C ILE A 92 -4.18 -14.20 -8.56
N VAL A 93 -5.49 -14.04 -8.64
CA VAL A 93 -6.49 -14.93 -8.01
C VAL A 93 -7.40 -15.47 -9.11
N GLY A 94 -7.28 -16.77 -9.40
CA GLY A 94 -8.10 -17.45 -10.41
C GLY A 94 -9.56 -17.62 -9.98
N PHE A 95 -10.44 -17.94 -10.94
CA PHE A 95 -11.83 -18.37 -10.72
C PHE A 95 -11.87 -19.90 -10.52
N ASP A 96 -11.00 -20.42 -9.64
CA ASP A 96 -10.76 -21.83 -9.45
C ASP A 96 -10.47 -22.17 -7.97
N ALA A 97 -10.33 -23.45 -7.67
CA ALA A 97 -10.06 -23.94 -6.32
C ALA A 97 -8.74 -23.35 -5.72
N ARG A 98 -7.74 -23.02 -6.55
CA ARG A 98 -6.50 -22.40 -6.08
C ARG A 98 -6.75 -20.96 -5.67
N GLY A 99 -7.51 -20.20 -6.46
CA GLY A 99 -7.92 -18.85 -6.12
C GLY A 99 -8.71 -18.79 -4.82
N GLU A 100 -9.67 -19.70 -4.64
CA GLU A 100 -10.43 -19.84 -3.38
C GLU A 100 -9.52 -20.13 -2.18
N ARG A 101 -8.50 -20.99 -2.34
CA ARG A 101 -7.52 -21.25 -1.28
C ARG A 101 -6.70 -20.01 -0.93
N ILE A 102 -6.29 -19.20 -1.91
CA ILE A 102 -5.58 -17.90 -1.66
C ILE A 102 -6.48 -17.00 -0.82
N LEU A 103 -7.75 -16.83 -1.21
CA LEU A 103 -8.70 -15.98 -0.48
C LEU A 103 -8.95 -16.49 0.93
N HIS A 104 -9.15 -17.80 1.08
CA HIS A 104 -9.36 -18.42 2.38
C HIS A 104 -8.17 -18.24 3.32
N GLN A 105 -6.94 -18.45 2.84
CA GLN A 105 -5.74 -18.24 3.64
C GLN A 105 -5.56 -16.75 4.00
N ALA A 106 -5.76 -15.84 3.06
CA ALA A 106 -5.70 -14.41 3.33
C ALA A 106 -6.72 -14.01 4.41
N GLN A 107 -7.95 -14.50 4.33
CA GLN A 107 -9.01 -14.23 5.31
C GLN A 107 -8.65 -14.76 6.70
N ARG A 108 -8.18 -16.01 6.81
CA ARG A 108 -7.78 -16.63 8.08
C ARG A 108 -6.69 -15.84 8.79
N HIS A 109 -5.76 -15.27 8.03
CA HIS A 109 -4.63 -14.51 8.58
C HIS A 109 -4.87 -12.99 8.62
N GLY A 110 -6.11 -12.52 8.40
CA GLY A 110 -6.48 -11.11 8.52
C GLY A 110 -5.83 -10.20 7.49
N LEU A 111 -5.48 -10.76 6.31
CA LEU A 111 -4.98 -10.01 5.17
C LEU A 111 -6.14 -9.57 4.28
N LYS A 112 -6.01 -8.42 3.62
CA LYS A 112 -6.88 -8.02 2.52
C LYS A 112 -6.26 -8.40 1.18
N VAL A 113 -7.10 -8.62 0.17
CA VAL A 113 -6.65 -9.03 -1.17
C VAL A 113 -7.09 -8.01 -2.21
N PHE A 114 -6.13 -7.55 -3.01
CA PHE A 114 -6.37 -6.87 -4.27
C PHE A 114 -6.21 -7.89 -5.40
N VAL A 115 -7.29 -8.12 -6.13
CA VAL A 115 -7.32 -9.11 -7.21
C VAL A 115 -6.66 -8.53 -8.45
N GLN A 116 -5.63 -9.21 -8.93
CA GLN A 116 -4.90 -8.89 -10.16
C GLN A 116 -5.32 -9.88 -11.25
N GLN A 117 -6.27 -9.48 -12.09
CA GLN A 117 -6.75 -10.28 -13.23
C GLN A 117 -6.51 -9.59 -14.58
N SER A 118 -6.20 -8.29 -14.55
CA SER A 118 -5.98 -7.46 -15.75
C SER A 118 -7.05 -7.71 -16.83
N PRO A 119 -8.34 -7.46 -16.52
CA PRO A 119 -9.44 -7.76 -17.43
C PRO A 119 -9.29 -6.96 -18.73
N LYS A 120 -9.42 -7.65 -19.88
CA LYS A 120 -9.12 -7.07 -21.20
C LYS A 120 -10.29 -6.28 -21.81
N ASN A 121 -11.50 -6.40 -21.26
CA ASN A 121 -12.69 -5.69 -21.72
C ASN A 121 -13.74 -5.59 -20.62
N ALA A 122 -14.82 -4.85 -20.89
CA ALA A 122 -15.90 -4.64 -19.95
C ALA A 122 -16.56 -5.91 -19.42
N ASP A 123 -16.78 -6.92 -20.30
CA ASP A 123 -17.39 -8.19 -19.88
C ASP A 123 -16.49 -8.98 -18.92
N ALA A 124 -15.18 -8.98 -19.16
CA ALA A 124 -14.22 -9.60 -18.24
C ALA A 124 -14.19 -8.87 -16.88
N GLY A 125 -14.26 -7.54 -16.90
CA GLY A 125 -14.36 -6.73 -15.69
C GLY A 125 -15.65 -7.03 -14.90
N ARG A 126 -16.79 -7.11 -15.58
CA ARG A 126 -18.09 -7.46 -14.99
C ARG A 126 -18.04 -8.84 -14.33
N ARG A 127 -17.60 -9.88 -15.06
CA ARG A 127 -17.47 -11.25 -14.50
C ARG A 127 -16.54 -11.30 -13.29
N MET A 128 -15.44 -10.56 -13.32
CA MET A 128 -14.53 -10.48 -12.17
C MET A 128 -15.24 -9.88 -10.94
N ALA A 129 -15.96 -8.77 -11.11
CA ALA A 129 -16.70 -8.15 -10.03
C ALA A 129 -17.84 -9.04 -9.51
N GLU A 130 -18.60 -9.69 -10.39
CA GLU A 130 -19.66 -10.64 -10.03
C GLU A 130 -19.12 -11.81 -9.18
N TYR A 131 -17.96 -12.33 -9.50
CA TYR A 131 -17.35 -13.45 -8.78
C TYR A 131 -16.84 -13.05 -7.39
N PHE A 132 -16.19 -11.87 -7.30
CA PHE A 132 -15.48 -11.49 -6.08
C PHE A 132 -16.25 -10.54 -5.15
N ARG A 133 -17.36 -9.92 -5.59
CA ARG A 133 -18.10 -8.92 -4.78
C ARG A 133 -18.57 -9.43 -3.41
N ASP A 134 -18.87 -10.70 -3.29
CA ASP A 134 -19.37 -11.30 -2.06
C ASP A 134 -18.24 -11.86 -1.15
N GLN A 135 -16.99 -11.73 -1.57
CA GLN A 135 -15.79 -12.15 -0.82
C GLN A 135 -15.30 -11.04 0.10
N PRO A 136 -15.50 -11.11 1.43
CA PRO A 136 -15.20 -9.99 2.35
C PRO A 136 -13.70 -9.70 2.49
N VAL A 137 -12.85 -10.64 2.11
CA VAL A 137 -11.39 -10.52 2.11
C VAL A 137 -10.90 -9.65 0.94
N VAL A 138 -11.65 -9.60 -0.17
CA VAL A 138 -11.30 -8.80 -1.33
C VAL A 138 -11.54 -7.32 -1.04
N ALA A 139 -10.49 -6.53 -1.11
CA ALA A 139 -10.48 -5.09 -0.87
C ALA A 139 -10.60 -4.27 -2.16
N GLY A 140 -10.23 -4.85 -3.28
CA GLY A 140 -10.26 -4.12 -4.55
C GLY A 140 -9.75 -4.93 -5.74
N TYR A 141 -9.71 -4.24 -6.87
CA TYR A 141 -9.35 -4.76 -8.17
C TYR A 141 -8.26 -3.92 -8.82
N LEU A 142 -7.18 -4.56 -9.25
CA LEU A 142 -6.17 -3.95 -10.10
C LEU A 142 -6.59 -4.12 -11.57
N LEU A 143 -6.82 -3.02 -12.27
CA LEU A 143 -7.22 -3.01 -13.67
C LEU A 143 -6.10 -3.48 -14.58
N GLN A 144 -4.96 -2.81 -14.47
CA GLN A 144 -3.77 -3.06 -15.27
C GLN A 144 -2.55 -2.50 -14.54
N ASP A 145 -1.42 -3.18 -14.71
CA ASP A 145 -0.11 -2.70 -14.31
C ASP A 145 0.52 -1.94 -15.47
N GLU A 146 1.06 -0.77 -15.18
CA GLU A 146 1.80 0.10 -16.09
C GLU A 146 1.10 0.42 -17.45
N PRO A 147 -0.19 0.87 -17.44
CA PRO A 147 -0.86 1.27 -18.67
C PRO A 147 -0.25 2.54 -19.26
N THR A 148 -0.39 2.72 -20.57
CA THR A 148 -0.12 3.98 -21.27
C THR A 148 -1.42 4.75 -21.52
N VAL A 149 -1.35 6.01 -21.99
CA VAL A 149 -2.57 6.77 -22.32
C VAL A 149 -3.45 6.10 -23.37
N LYS A 150 -2.88 5.21 -24.20
CA LYS A 150 -3.64 4.46 -25.21
C LYS A 150 -4.60 3.46 -24.59
N ASP A 151 -4.30 2.98 -23.38
CA ASP A 151 -5.07 1.98 -22.67
C ASP A 151 -6.26 2.60 -21.90
N PHE A 152 -6.22 3.90 -21.59
CA PHE A 152 -7.16 4.54 -20.66
C PHE A 152 -8.62 4.46 -21.12
N ALA A 153 -8.90 4.58 -22.43
CA ALA A 153 -10.27 4.51 -22.93
C ALA A 153 -10.90 3.11 -22.69
N ASP A 154 -10.14 2.05 -22.86
CA ASP A 154 -10.63 0.68 -22.62
C ASP A 154 -10.66 0.36 -21.11
N LEU A 155 -9.68 0.83 -20.35
CA LEU A 155 -9.71 0.72 -18.89
C LEU A 155 -10.89 1.44 -18.25
N LEU A 156 -11.34 2.57 -18.81
CA LEU A 156 -12.56 3.26 -18.37
C LEU A 156 -13.81 2.38 -18.55
N LYS A 157 -13.93 1.68 -19.69
CA LYS A 157 -15.04 0.74 -19.94
C LYS A 157 -15.01 -0.42 -18.92
N VAL A 158 -13.83 -0.97 -18.65
CA VAL A 158 -13.64 -2.02 -17.64
C VAL A 158 -14.01 -1.54 -16.24
N ARG A 159 -13.49 -0.37 -15.84
CA ARG A 159 -13.80 0.26 -14.55
C ARG A 159 -15.32 0.46 -14.37
N ASN A 160 -16.01 0.99 -15.39
CA ASN A 160 -17.43 1.23 -15.32
C ASN A 160 -18.20 -0.10 -15.20
N ALA A 161 -17.84 -1.13 -15.95
CA ALA A 161 -18.45 -2.45 -15.85
C ALA A 161 -18.26 -3.10 -14.48
N ILE A 162 -17.12 -2.85 -13.81
CA ILE A 162 -16.90 -3.28 -12.42
C ILE A 162 -17.84 -2.49 -11.49
N TYR A 163 -17.92 -1.17 -11.62
CA TYR A 163 -18.75 -0.35 -10.74
C TYR A 163 -20.25 -0.53 -10.95
N ASP A 164 -20.72 -1.00 -12.12
CA ASP A 164 -22.10 -1.42 -12.33
C ASP A 164 -22.48 -2.62 -11.42
N VAL A 165 -21.51 -3.42 -10.99
CA VAL A 165 -21.69 -4.61 -10.16
C VAL A 165 -21.27 -4.37 -8.70
N ASP A 166 -20.12 -3.72 -8.49
CA ASP A 166 -19.52 -3.55 -7.18
C ASP A 166 -18.96 -2.12 -6.99
N THR A 167 -19.75 -1.27 -6.38
CA THR A 167 -19.36 0.11 -6.01
C THR A 167 -18.60 0.18 -4.69
N THR A 168 -18.39 -0.96 -4.03
CA THR A 168 -17.91 -1.00 -2.65
C THR A 168 -16.41 -1.20 -2.53
N ARG A 169 -15.75 -1.72 -3.53
CA ARG A 169 -14.32 -2.03 -3.51
C ARG A 169 -13.51 -1.00 -4.27
N LEU A 170 -12.25 -0.88 -3.88
CA LEU A 170 -11.32 -0.01 -4.59
C LEU A 170 -11.03 -0.58 -5.98
N VAL A 171 -11.08 0.29 -6.98
CA VAL A 171 -10.58 -0.03 -8.32
C VAL A 171 -9.40 0.88 -8.59
N TYR A 172 -8.27 0.33 -9.01
CA TYR A 172 -7.07 1.12 -9.26
C TYR A 172 -6.23 0.54 -10.40
N THR A 173 -5.32 1.34 -10.87
CA THR A 173 -4.24 0.94 -11.78
C THR A 173 -2.92 1.42 -11.21
N ASN A 174 -1.83 0.71 -11.50
CA ASN A 174 -0.49 1.14 -11.14
C ASN A 174 0.17 1.80 -12.34
N LEU A 175 0.54 3.07 -12.20
CA LEU A 175 1.13 3.86 -13.28
C LEU A 175 2.63 3.61 -13.41
N LEU A 176 3.16 3.71 -14.63
CA LEU A 176 4.58 3.75 -14.91
C LEU A 176 5.30 4.81 -14.08
N PRO A 177 6.58 4.63 -13.71
CA PRO A 177 7.41 5.70 -13.17
C PRO A 177 7.80 6.72 -14.25
N ILE A 178 8.54 7.76 -13.87
CA ILE A 178 9.25 8.58 -14.83
C ILE A 178 10.23 7.69 -15.61
N VAL A 179 9.98 7.58 -16.91
CA VAL A 179 10.82 6.83 -17.86
C VAL A 179 11.26 7.74 -19.00
N PRO A 180 12.46 7.52 -19.56
CA PRO A 180 12.93 8.29 -20.70
C PRO A 180 12.03 8.16 -21.94
N GLY A 181 11.94 9.23 -22.73
CA GLY A 181 11.17 9.23 -23.98
C GLY A 181 9.66 9.36 -23.75
N LYS A 182 8.88 9.05 -24.78
CA LYS A 182 7.41 9.16 -24.77
C LYS A 182 6.71 7.83 -24.52
N VAL A 183 7.27 6.97 -23.67
CA VAL A 183 6.71 5.63 -23.38
C VAL A 183 5.29 5.72 -22.85
N THR A 184 5.01 6.70 -22.00
CA THR A 184 3.68 6.94 -21.43
C THR A 184 2.64 7.43 -22.46
N GLY A 185 3.10 7.96 -23.60
CA GLY A 185 2.26 8.56 -24.64
C GLY A 185 1.96 10.05 -24.41
N THR A 186 2.67 10.71 -23.50
CA THR A 186 2.59 12.16 -23.22
C THR A 186 3.95 12.83 -23.33
N ASP A 187 3.98 14.16 -23.39
CA ASP A 187 5.23 14.92 -23.46
C ASP A 187 5.94 15.01 -22.11
N THR A 188 5.17 15.04 -21.01
CA THR A 188 5.71 15.08 -19.64
C THR A 188 5.05 14.02 -18.77
N TYR A 189 5.74 13.60 -17.73
CA TYR A 189 5.21 12.64 -16.78
C TYR A 189 4.01 13.20 -15.96
N LEU A 190 4.04 14.49 -15.63
CA LEU A 190 2.89 15.14 -14.98
C LEU A 190 1.63 15.05 -15.85
N GLN A 191 1.76 15.31 -17.17
CA GLN A 191 0.64 15.15 -18.12
C GLN A 191 0.10 13.71 -18.13
N TYR A 192 0.97 12.70 -18.01
CA TYR A 192 0.55 11.30 -17.92
C TYR A 192 -0.28 11.02 -16.67
N MET A 193 0.18 11.44 -15.49
CA MET A 193 -0.58 11.30 -14.25
C MET A 193 -1.94 12.04 -14.31
N GLN A 194 -1.94 13.26 -14.82
CA GLN A 194 -3.16 14.06 -15.00
C GLN A 194 -4.11 13.42 -16.03
N ALA A 195 -3.59 12.86 -17.12
CA ALA A 195 -4.38 12.15 -18.11
C ALA A 195 -5.04 10.91 -17.55
N SER A 196 -4.33 10.15 -16.70
CA SER A 196 -4.90 9.01 -15.98
C SER A 196 -6.06 9.42 -15.08
N GLU A 197 -5.88 10.48 -14.27
CA GLU A 197 -6.93 10.96 -13.38
C GLU A 197 -8.15 11.48 -14.15
N ASN A 198 -7.93 12.30 -15.18
CA ASN A 198 -9.00 12.84 -16.00
C ASN A 198 -9.81 11.76 -16.73
N ALA A 199 -9.14 10.73 -17.23
CA ALA A 199 -9.76 9.63 -17.97
C ALA A 199 -10.46 8.63 -17.04
N LEU A 200 -9.77 8.20 -15.98
CA LEU A 200 -10.20 7.04 -15.18
C LEU A 200 -10.94 7.43 -13.90
N ARG A 201 -10.65 8.60 -13.33
CA ARG A 201 -11.28 9.10 -12.08
C ARG A 201 -11.29 8.02 -10.99
N LEU A 202 -10.13 7.45 -10.72
CA LEU A 202 -9.96 6.40 -9.74
C LEU A 202 -9.94 6.97 -8.31
N PRO A 203 -10.32 6.20 -7.28
CA PRO A 203 -10.37 6.68 -5.91
C PRO A 203 -8.98 6.88 -5.29
N LEU A 204 -7.92 6.49 -5.97
CA LEU A 204 -6.53 6.69 -5.58
C LEU A 204 -5.59 6.70 -6.79
N LEU A 205 -4.47 7.37 -6.65
CA LEU A 205 -3.34 7.33 -7.58
C LEU A 205 -2.32 6.28 -7.08
N SER A 206 -1.86 5.39 -7.95
CA SER A 206 -0.78 4.45 -7.64
C SER A 206 0.26 4.50 -8.73
N TYR A 207 1.54 4.47 -8.34
CA TYR A 207 2.67 4.40 -9.27
C TYR A 207 3.85 3.69 -8.60
N ASP A 208 4.74 3.11 -9.38
CA ASP A 208 5.98 2.56 -8.90
C ASP A 208 7.19 3.40 -9.36
N HIS A 209 8.14 3.54 -8.45
CA HIS A 209 9.45 4.13 -8.73
C HIS A 209 10.46 3.59 -7.73
N TYR A 210 11.47 2.89 -8.23
CA TYR A 210 12.51 2.29 -7.41
C TYR A 210 13.77 3.14 -7.42
N PRO A 211 14.05 3.87 -6.32
CA PRO A 211 15.09 4.91 -6.34
C PRO A 211 16.51 4.40 -6.16
N VAL A 212 16.72 3.26 -5.47
CA VAL A 212 18.06 2.84 -5.06
C VAL A 212 18.68 1.93 -6.11
N VAL A 213 19.78 2.35 -6.69
CA VAL A 213 20.49 1.62 -7.76
C VAL A 213 21.96 1.40 -7.39
N ARG A 214 22.56 0.34 -7.96
CA ARG A 214 23.99 0.08 -7.91
C ARG A 214 24.61 0.29 -9.29
N LYS A 215 25.61 1.18 -9.36
CA LYS A 215 26.39 1.42 -10.56
C LYS A 215 27.87 1.38 -10.20
N ASN A 216 28.66 0.57 -10.91
CA ASN A 216 30.10 0.40 -10.66
C ASN A 216 30.41 0.09 -9.18
N GLY A 217 29.68 -0.83 -8.57
CA GLY A 217 29.82 -1.25 -7.18
C GLY A 217 29.34 -0.23 -6.12
N LYS A 218 28.90 0.96 -6.51
CA LYS A 218 28.45 2.02 -5.61
C LYS A 218 26.93 2.13 -5.62
N THR A 219 26.32 2.22 -4.44
CA THR A 219 24.89 2.48 -4.27
C THR A 219 24.64 3.99 -4.36
N SER A 220 23.62 4.37 -5.13
CA SER A 220 23.15 5.74 -5.30
C SER A 220 21.64 5.79 -5.45
N THR A 221 21.07 6.98 -5.45
CA THR A 221 19.66 7.20 -5.69
C THR A 221 19.44 7.82 -7.08
N LYS A 222 18.37 7.41 -7.75
CA LYS A 222 17.94 8.00 -9.02
C LYS A 222 17.51 9.46 -8.77
N PRO A 223 17.92 10.40 -9.63
CA PRO A 223 17.58 11.81 -9.45
C PRO A 223 16.09 12.10 -9.56
N GLU A 224 15.36 11.31 -10.37
CA GLU A 224 13.92 11.50 -10.64
C GLU A 224 13.01 11.05 -9.48
N PHE A 225 13.54 10.42 -8.44
CA PHE A 225 12.73 9.89 -7.34
C PHE A 225 11.87 10.95 -6.66
N TYR A 226 12.48 12.07 -6.31
CA TYR A 226 11.75 13.14 -5.63
C TYR A 226 10.84 13.91 -6.58
N GLU A 227 11.23 14.06 -7.85
CA GLU A 227 10.37 14.65 -8.87
C GLU A 227 9.09 13.83 -9.07
N ASN A 228 9.19 12.49 -9.07
CA ASN A 228 8.02 11.60 -9.13
C ASN A 228 7.09 11.81 -7.93
N LEU A 229 7.64 11.95 -6.72
CA LEU A 229 6.88 12.22 -5.51
C LEU A 229 6.19 13.60 -5.54
N GLU A 230 6.84 14.63 -6.11
CA GLU A 230 6.24 15.95 -6.30
C GLU A 230 5.03 15.88 -7.22
N TYR A 231 5.13 15.20 -8.36
CA TYR A 231 4.01 15.04 -9.29
C TYR A 231 2.86 14.24 -8.67
N ALA A 232 3.16 13.14 -7.97
CA ALA A 232 2.15 12.36 -7.28
C ALA A 232 1.43 13.19 -6.20
N ARG A 233 2.17 13.96 -5.40
CA ARG A 233 1.61 14.87 -4.40
C ARG A 233 0.76 15.96 -5.05
N GLN A 234 1.22 16.54 -6.16
CA GLN A 234 0.48 17.58 -6.88
C GLN A 234 -0.88 17.04 -7.35
N VAL A 235 -0.90 15.95 -8.12
CA VAL A 235 -2.13 15.35 -8.65
C VAL A 235 -3.05 14.88 -7.52
N SER A 236 -2.50 14.27 -6.47
CA SER A 236 -3.24 13.87 -5.27
C SER A 236 -3.93 15.06 -4.59
N THR A 237 -3.22 16.18 -4.44
CA THR A 237 -3.75 17.38 -3.78
C THR A 237 -4.82 18.06 -4.62
N GLU A 238 -4.59 18.23 -5.93
CA GLU A 238 -5.51 18.87 -6.87
C GLU A 238 -6.84 18.12 -6.94
N ASN A 239 -6.81 16.79 -6.90
CA ASN A 239 -7.99 15.94 -7.04
C ASN A 239 -8.55 15.44 -5.70
N ARG A 240 -7.88 15.72 -4.58
CA ARG A 240 -8.26 15.24 -3.24
C ARG A 240 -8.40 13.72 -3.15
N ILE A 241 -7.55 13.00 -3.86
CA ILE A 241 -7.41 11.56 -3.80
C ILE A 241 -6.07 11.20 -3.14
N PRO A 242 -5.96 10.10 -2.39
CA PRO A 242 -4.68 9.66 -1.86
C PRO A 242 -3.79 9.13 -2.98
N PHE A 243 -2.49 9.07 -2.72
CA PHE A 243 -1.61 8.26 -3.55
C PHE A 243 -0.96 7.14 -2.74
N TRP A 244 -0.66 6.03 -3.42
CA TRP A 244 0.15 4.93 -2.95
C TRP A 244 1.46 4.88 -3.73
N ALA A 245 2.55 4.62 -3.01
CA ALA A 245 3.87 4.51 -3.60
C ALA A 245 4.44 3.11 -3.41
N PHE A 246 5.37 2.73 -4.26
CA PHE A 246 6.06 1.46 -4.15
C PHE A 246 7.39 1.55 -3.42
N GLY A 247 7.72 0.47 -2.70
CA GLY A 247 9.06 0.15 -2.22
C GLY A 247 9.56 -1.12 -2.88
N LEU A 248 10.77 -1.09 -3.42
CA LEU A 248 11.43 -2.28 -3.95
C LEU A 248 11.97 -3.14 -2.80
N ILE A 249 11.56 -4.42 -2.78
CA ILE A 249 11.99 -5.39 -1.77
C ILE A 249 12.68 -6.62 -2.37
N MET A 250 13.01 -6.59 -3.65
CA MET A 250 13.78 -7.63 -4.34
C MET A 250 14.95 -7.00 -5.09
N GLY A 251 16.15 -7.57 -4.94
CA GLY A 251 17.29 -7.18 -5.75
C GLY A 251 17.19 -7.80 -7.14
N HIS A 252 17.38 -6.97 -8.20
CA HIS A 252 17.37 -7.44 -9.60
C HIS A 252 18.04 -6.41 -10.51
N TYR A 253 18.62 -6.81 -11.61
CA TYR A 253 19.36 -5.91 -12.53
C TYR A 253 20.34 -5.00 -11.75
N SER A 254 20.22 -3.69 -11.96
CA SER A 254 21.00 -2.67 -11.24
C SER A 254 20.48 -2.34 -9.84
N TYR A 255 19.37 -2.92 -9.42
CA TYR A 255 18.80 -2.70 -8.08
C TYR A 255 19.43 -3.66 -7.07
N PRO A 256 20.15 -3.16 -6.06
CA PRO A 256 20.73 -4.02 -5.04
C PRO A 256 19.66 -4.66 -4.17
N ALA A 257 19.96 -5.83 -3.60
CA ALA A 257 19.13 -6.40 -2.54
C ALA A 257 18.91 -5.37 -1.42
N PRO A 258 17.67 -5.09 -1.01
CA PRO A 258 17.36 -4.00 -0.10
C PRO A 258 17.98 -4.20 1.29
N THR A 259 18.41 -3.10 1.88
CA THR A 259 18.77 -3.00 3.29
C THR A 259 17.71 -2.20 4.05
N LEU A 260 17.75 -2.22 5.38
CA LEU A 260 16.85 -1.39 6.20
C LEU A 260 16.96 0.11 5.84
N ALA A 261 18.18 0.61 5.52
CA ALA A 261 18.38 1.98 5.06
C ALA A 261 17.65 2.27 3.74
N HIS A 262 17.70 1.32 2.78
CA HIS A 262 17.02 1.45 1.50
C HIS A 262 15.49 1.43 1.67
N LEU A 263 14.98 0.58 2.54
CA LEU A 263 13.54 0.49 2.82
C LEU A 263 13.03 1.75 3.52
N ARG A 264 13.72 2.22 4.55
CA ARG A 264 13.38 3.49 5.22
C ARG A 264 13.41 4.67 4.25
N PHE A 265 14.42 4.74 3.40
CA PHE A 265 14.53 5.82 2.41
C PHE A 265 13.32 5.85 1.48
N GLN A 266 12.93 4.72 0.90
CA GLN A 266 11.79 4.64 -0.03
C GLN A 266 10.48 4.99 0.67
N THR A 267 10.21 4.38 1.81
CA THR A 267 8.91 4.44 2.47
C THR A 267 8.68 5.77 3.20
N PHE A 268 9.65 6.24 3.99
CA PHE A 268 9.46 7.47 4.78
C PHE A 268 9.53 8.74 3.96
N ASN A 269 10.25 8.76 2.82
CA ASN A 269 10.11 9.87 1.88
C ASN A 269 8.72 9.90 1.25
N ALA A 270 8.17 8.76 0.80
CA ALA A 270 6.82 8.69 0.27
C ALA A 270 5.76 9.14 1.31
N LEU A 271 5.86 8.66 2.55
CA LEU A 271 4.97 9.07 3.65
C LEU A 271 5.11 10.57 3.98
N ALA A 272 6.32 11.12 3.95
CA ALA A 272 6.56 12.56 4.16
C ALA A 272 5.94 13.41 3.06
N TYR A 273 5.84 12.89 1.84
CA TYR A 273 5.09 13.51 0.72
C TYR A 273 3.58 13.31 0.82
N GLY A 274 3.08 12.50 1.76
CA GLY A 274 1.66 12.29 2.01
C GLY A 274 1.08 10.98 1.48
N ALA A 275 1.92 10.02 1.09
CA ALA A 275 1.46 8.69 0.68
C ALA A 275 0.56 8.07 1.76
N GLN A 276 -0.55 7.45 1.34
CA GLN A 276 -1.54 6.83 2.20
C GLN A 276 -1.48 5.29 2.19
N GLY A 277 -0.52 4.72 1.48
CA GLY A 277 -0.23 3.30 1.42
C GLY A 277 1.12 3.06 0.78
N ILE A 278 1.74 1.96 1.15
CA ILE A 278 3.00 1.49 0.59
C ILE A 278 2.77 0.11 -0.01
N GLN A 279 3.15 -0.04 -1.26
CA GLN A 279 3.14 -1.31 -1.97
C GLN A 279 4.58 -1.81 -2.13
N TYR A 280 4.77 -3.12 -2.13
CA TYR A 280 6.09 -3.73 -2.18
C TYR A 280 6.20 -4.71 -3.34
N TRP A 281 7.15 -4.48 -4.23
CA TRP A 281 7.50 -5.39 -5.30
C TRP A 281 8.89 -5.98 -5.05
N ARG A 282 9.10 -7.29 -5.10
CA ARG A 282 8.11 -8.37 -4.98
C ARG A 282 8.49 -9.24 -3.77
N TYR A 283 7.48 -9.87 -3.15
CA TYR A 283 7.67 -10.55 -1.87
C TYR A 283 8.44 -11.87 -1.99
N ILE A 284 8.21 -12.64 -3.07
CA ILE A 284 8.93 -13.88 -3.36
C ILE A 284 10.02 -13.61 -4.41
N LEU A 285 11.17 -14.25 -4.24
CA LEU A 285 12.24 -14.21 -5.24
C LEU A 285 11.71 -14.70 -6.59
N SER A 286 12.03 -13.99 -7.68
CA SER A 286 11.60 -14.37 -9.01
C SER A 286 12.42 -15.54 -9.54
N SER A 287 11.75 -16.55 -10.10
CA SER A 287 12.36 -17.64 -10.85
C SER A 287 12.72 -17.23 -12.29
N ASN A 288 12.19 -16.09 -12.76
CA ASN A 288 12.47 -15.60 -14.11
C ASN A 288 13.93 -15.12 -14.23
N ALA A 289 14.74 -15.87 -14.95
CA ALA A 289 16.16 -15.57 -15.17
C ALA A 289 16.41 -14.18 -15.76
N ASN A 290 15.46 -13.65 -16.53
CA ASN A 290 15.58 -12.31 -17.12
C ASN A 290 15.67 -11.19 -16.07
N TYR A 291 15.18 -11.41 -14.84
CA TYR A 291 15.29 -10.41 -13.78
C TYR A 291 16.65 -10.36 -13.09
N GLU A 292 17.52 -11.35 -13.30
CA GLU A 292 18.79 -11.46 -12.56
C GLU A 292 18.57 -11.27 -11.05
N ALA A 293 17.47 -11.87 -10.53
CA ALA A 293 17.05 -11.66 -9.16
C ALA A 293 18.06 -12.22 -8.17
N SER A 294 18.42 -11.44 -7.15
CA SER A 294 19.47 -11.81 -6.20
C SER A 294 18.93 -12.17 -4.82
N GLU A 295 17.99 -11.42 -4.29
CA GLU A 295 17.43 -11.64 -2.94
C GLU A 295 16.08 -10.91 -2.82
N ALA A 296 15.12 -11.55 -2.17
CA ALA A 296 13.80 -11.02 -1.84
C ALA A 296 13.48 -11.37 -0.38
N PRO A 297 12.37 -10.89 0.22
CA PRO A 297 11.97 -11.30 1.56
C PRO A 297 11.87 -12.81 1.74
N VAL A 298 11.43 -13.53 0.71
CA VAL A 298 11.27 -14.98 0.73
C VAL A 298 11.95 -15.62 -0.49
N THR A 299 12.66 -16.72 -0.27
CA THR A 299 13.30 -17.51 -1.33
C THR A 299 12.24 -18.30 -2.14
N MET A 300 12.68 -18.94 -3.23
CA MET A 300 11.82 -19.83 -4.03
C MET A 300 11.36 -21.08 -3.27
N GLU A 301 12.05 -21.45 -2.18
CA GLU A 301 11.70 -22.56 -1.29
C GLU A 301 10.83 -22.11 -0.10
N GLY A 302 10.45 -20.83 -0.04
CA GLY A 302 9.60 -20.30 1.02
C GLY A 302 10.35 -19.90 2.30
N GLN A 303 11.68 -19.79 2.30
CA GLN A 303 12.46 -19.40 3.47
C GLN A 303 12.59 -17.88 3.60
N SER A 304 12.53 -17.36 4.84
CA SER A 304 12.78 -15.95 5.12
C SER A 304 14.24 -15.58 4.93
N THR A 305 14.51 -14.37 4.46
CA THR A 305 15.84 -13.81 4.28
C THR A 305 16.07 -12.60 5.19
N ARG A 306 17.29 -12.04 5.19
CA ARG A 306 17.56 -10.76 5.89
C ARG A 306 16.71 -9.59 5.37
N VAL A 307 16.20 -9.68 4.13
CA VAL A 307 15.28 -8.66 3.58
C VAL A 307 13.93 -8.73 4.29
N TRP A 308 13.47 -9.94 4.66
CA TRP A 308 12.26 -10.12 5.45
C TRP A 308 12.39 -9.44 6.83
N ASP A 309 13.52 -9.61 7.52
CA ASP A 309 13.77 -8.98 8.82
C ASP A 309 13.79 -7.45 8.73
N ALA A 310 14.44 -6.93 7.68
CA ALA A 310 14.48 -5.50 7.41
C ALA A 310 13.08 -4.95 7.07
N LEU A 311 12.28 -5.69 6.29
CA LEU A 311 10.92 -5.35 5.92
C LEU A 311 9.99 -5.36 7.15
N GLN A 312 10.09 -6.39 8.01
CA GLN A 312 9.34 -6.43 9.27
C GLN A 312 9.64 -5.21 10.14
N THR A 313 10.92 -4.84 10.23
CA THR A 313 11.35 -3.68 11.03
C THR A 313 10.72 -2.39 10.50
N VAL A 314 10.85 -2.10 9.20
CA VAL A 314 10.32 -0.87 8.63
C VAL A 314 8.78 -0.84 8.67
N ASN A 315 8.11 -1.98 8.47
CA ASN A 315 6.65 -2.06 8.53
C ASN A 315 6.12 -1.77 9.94
N ARG A 316 6.82 -2.26 10.98
CA ARG A 316 6.50 -1.94 12.38
C ARG A 316 6.68 -0.44 12.66
N GLU A 317 7.75 0.15 12.15
CA GLU A 317 7.99 1.61 12.26
C GLU A 317 6.88 2.40 11.57
N ILE A 318 6.49 2.04 10.34
CA ILE A 318 5.41 2.71 9.60
C ILE A 318 4.10 2.66 10.38
N GLN A 319 3.71 1.48 10.89
CA GLN A 319 2.47 1.35 11.65
C GLN A 319 2.52 2.12 12.99
N GLY A 320 3.68 2.18 13.64
CA GLY A 320 3.86 2.99 14.85
C GLY A 320 3.64 4.49 14.59
N TYR A 321 3.87 4.93 13.36
CA TYR A 321 3.60 6.31 12.95
C TYR A 321 2.29 6.50 12.16
N ALA A 322 1.41 5.51 12.13
CA ALA A 322 0.10 5.66 11.50
C ALA A 322 -0.68 6.91 11.99
N PRO A 323 -0.64 7.30 13.29
CA PRO A 323 -1.28 8.53 13.75
C PRO A 323 -0.70 9.82 13.15
N VAL A 324 0.52 9.79 12.61
CA VAL A 324 1.14 10.94 11.92
C VAL A 324 0.69 11.01 10.47
N PHE A 325 0.70 9.86 9.77
CA PHE A 325 0.61 9.84 8.31
C PHE A 325 -0.78 9.48 7.76
N LEU A 326 -1.56 8.64 8.45
CA LEU A 326 -2.84 8.17 7.94
C LEU A 326 -3.87 9.31 7.91
N GLY A 327 -4.32 9.68 6.70
CA GLY A 327 -5.26 10.78 6.47
C GLY A 327 -4.67 12.17 6.70
N CYS A 328 -3.36 12.30 6.74
CA CYS A 328 -2.67 13.56 7.02
C CYS A 328 -2.81 14.57 5.88
N LYS A 329 -2.59 15.83 6.23
CA LYS A 329 -2.41 16.93 5.27
C LYS A 329 -0.96 17.44 5.34
N VAL A 330 -0.22 17.31 4.24
CA VAL A 330 1.09 17.96 4.08
C VAL A 330 0.86 19.45 3.85
N ARG A 331 1.39 20.30 4.74
CA ARG A 331 1.20 21.75 4.70
C ARG A 331 2.35 22.46 4.00
N ASN A 332 3.58 22.01 4.25
CA ASN A 332 4.79 22.58 3.68
C ASN A 332 5.82 21.47 3.53
N ILE A 333 6.46 21.39 2.39
CA ILE A 333 7.46 20.39 2.08
C ILE A 333 8.54 21.00 1.20
N GLY A 334 9.79 20.61 1.42
CA GLY A 334 10.90 21.06 0.60
C GLY A 334 12.22 20.52 1.10
N HIS A 335 13.28 20.83 0.38
CA HIS A 335 14.60 20.29 0.60
C HIS A 335 15.55 21.34 1.17
N LEU A 336 16.48 20.90 2.04
CA LEU A 336 17.57 21.71 2.57
C LEU A 336 18.91 21.01 2.34
N GLY A 337 19.94 21.77 2.00
CA GLY A 337 21.25 21.27 1.55
C GLY A 337 21.24 21.04 0.05
N ALA A 338 21.51 19.83 -0.42
CA ALA A 338 21.32 19.49 -1.85
C ALA A 338 19.83 19.49 -2.19
N ILE A 339 19.48 20.14 -3.28
CA ILE A 339 18.10 20.18 -3.79
C ILE A 339 18.02 19.19 -4.97
N PRO A 340 17.21 18.11 -4.87
CA PRO A 340 17.04 17.17 -5.96
C PRO A 340 16.39 17.83 -7.18
N GLN A 341 16.66 17.28 -8.37
CA GLN A 341 16.04 17.72 -9.62
C GLN A 341 14.51 17.67 -9.49
N GLY A 342 13.83 18.63 -10.12
CA GLY A 342 12.35 18.68 -10.15
C GLY A 342 11.69 19.00 -8.82
N THR A 343 12.45 19.41 -7.79
CA THR A 343 11.94 19.74 -6.47
C THR A 343 12.24 21.17 -6.04
N ALA A 344 11.62 21.62 -4.95
CA ALA A 344 11.82 22.95 -4.41
C ALA A 344 12.66 22.95 -3.13
N LYS A 345 13.41 24.04 -2.95
CA LYS A 345 14.00 24.36 -1.64
C LYS A 345 12.87 24.69 -0.65
N LEU A 346 13.03 24.29 0.60
CA LEU A 346 12.13 24.69 1.66
C LEU A 346 12.15 26.22 1.82
N GLU A 347 11.02 26.88 1.54
CA GLU A 347 10.92 28.34 1.55
C GLU A 347 10.91 28.90 2.98
N HIS A 348 10.11 28.30 3.85
CA HIS A 348 9.95 28.73 5.23
C HIS A 348 10.17 27.57 6.20
N LEU A 349 10.88 27.81 7.28
CA LEU A 349 11.05 26.83 8.33
C LEU A 349 9.69 26.53 8.97
N PRO A 350 9.31 25.25 9.13
CA PRO A 350 8.08 24.92 9.85
C PRO A 350 8.25 25.23 11.35
N ALA A 351 7.19 25.76 11.98
CA ALA A 351 7.18 25.87 13.43
C ALA A 351 7.44 24.49 14.07
N PRO A 352 8.09 24.42 15.23
CA PRO A 352 8.62 25.55 15.99
C PRO A 352 10.09 25.87 15.68
N PHE A 353 10.60 25.35 14.55
CA PHE A 353 12.02 25.45 14.21
C PHE A 353 12.41 26.89 13.82
N THR A 354 13.50 27.39 14.41
CA THR A 354 14.15 28.66 14.07
C THR A 354 15.40 28.42 13.24
N LYS A 355 15.91 27.19 13.22
CA LYS A 355 17.09 26.79 12.46
C LYS A 355 16.98 25.29 12.08
N ILE A 356 17.26 24.98 10.82
CA ILE A 356 17.51 23.63 10.33
C ILE A 356 18.69 23.71 9.37
N LYS A 357 19.85 23.13 9.74
CA LYS A 357 21.06 23.15 8.92
C LYS A 357 21.60 21.72 8.78
N PRO A 358 21.28 21.03 7.67
CA PRO A 358 21.81 19.70 7.38
C PRO A 358 23.26 19.74 6.88
N GLY A 359 23.85 18.55 6.68
CA GLY A 359 25.08 18.35 5.93
C GLY A 359 24.90 18.59 4.42
N LYS A 360 25.99 18.46 3.65
CA LYS A 360 26.02 18.76 2.19
C LYS A 360 25.02 17.96 1.36
N LYS A 361 24.74 16.68 1.73
CA LYS A 361 23.82 15.82 0.99
C LYS A 361 22.35 16.22 1.14
N GLY A 362 22.02 16.96 2.18
CA GLY A 362 20.69 17.50 2.39
C GLY A 362 19.69 16.53 3.01
N ILE A 363 18.53 17.09 3.32
CA ILE A 363 17.38 16.38 3.87
C ILE A 363 16.10 16.89 3.21
N LEU A 364 15.09 16.03 3.17
CA LEU A 364 13.69 16.44 3.02
C LEU A 364 13.17 16.92 4.37
N VAL A 365 12.40 18.01 4.36
CA VAL A 365 11.65 18.53 5.50
C VAL A 365 10.18 18.62 5.10
N SER A 366 9.31 17.95 5.84
CA SER A 366 7.86 18.00 5.63
C SER A 366 7.13 18.43 6.89
N SER A 367 6.23 19.38 6.78
CA SER A 367 5.31 19.80 7.83
C SER A 367 3.94 19.18 7.60
N ILE A 368 3.48 18.40 8.56
CA ILE A 368 2.28 17.59 8.48
C ILE A 368 1.30 17.98 9.57
N ALA A 369 0.03 18.09 9.21
CA ALA A 369 -1.06 18.20 10.17
C ALA A 369 -1.94 16.97 10.13
N ASN A 370 -2.25 16.41 11.28
CA ASN A 370 -3.17 15.29 11.43
C ASN A 370 -3.87 15.33 12.79
N ASP A 371 -5.18 15.15 12.79
CA ASP A 371 -6.00 15.06 14.01
C ASP A 371 -5.72 16.19 15.03
N GLY A 372 -5.67 17.46 14.53
CA GLY A 372 -5.39 18.64 15.35
C GLY A 372 -3.95 18.80 15.84
N ARG A 373 -3.06 17.88 15.48
CA ARG A 373 -1.64 17.89 15.86
C ARG A 373 -0.75 18.30 14.69
N ASN A 374 0.38 18.89 15.02
CA ASN A 374 1.39 19.28 14.04
C ASN A 374 2.65 18.42 14.21
N TYR A 375 3.21 18.03 13.08
CA TYR A 375 4.41 17.20 13.01
C TYR A 375 5.39 17.79 12.00
N VAL A 376 6.68 17.58 12.24
CA VAL A 376 7.73 17.87 11.28
C VAL A 376 8.56 16.61 11.06
N VAL A 377 8.70 16.21 9.81
CA VAL A 377 9.43 15.01 9.39
C VAL A 377 10.72 15.45 8.70
N PHE A 378 11.84 14.89 9.11
CA PHE A 378 13.12 15.00 8.41
C PHE A 378 13.47 13.65 7.82
N CYS A 379 13.83 13.58 6.52
CA CYS A 379 14.36 12.38 5.89
C CYS A 379 15.76 12.63 5.35
N ASN A 380 16.68 11.71 5.63
CA ASN A 380 18.05 11.76 5.14
C ASN A 380 18.11 11.43 3.64
N HIS A 381 18.68 12.29 2.81
CA HIS A 381 18.88 12.02 1.38
C HIS A 381 19.96 10.96 1.10
N ASP A 382 20.86 10.73 2.04
CA ASP A 382 21.97 9.81 1.85
C ASP A 382 21.63 8.41 2.37
N VAL A 383 21.52 7.45 1.46
CA VAL A 383 21.26 6.03 1.79
C VAL A 383 22.49 5.30 2.32
N ASN A 384 23.67 5.92 2.26
CA ASN A 384 24.94 5.30 2.65
C ASN A 384 25.56 5.90 3.91
N LYS A 385 25.24 7.15 4.25
CA LYS A 385 25.93 7.88 5.32
C LYS A 385 24.95 8.56 6.27
N LYS A 386 25.35 8.61 7.55
CA LYS A 386 24.69 9.43 8.56
C LYS A 386 24.83 10.91 8.24
N GLN A 387 23.82 11.68 8.62
CA GLN A 387 23.87 13.14 8.59
C GLN A 387 23.56 13.72 9.96
N LYS A 388 24.36 14.69 10.39
CA LYS A 388 24.07 15.53 11.54
C LYS A 388 23.35 16.77 11.07
N VAL A 389 22.16 17.02 11.59
CA VAL A 389 21.33 18.21 11.31
C VAL A 389 21.37 19.09 12.54
N LYS A 390 21.92 20.32 12.41
CA LYS A 390 21.87 21.34 13.48
C LYS A 390 20.47 21.96 13.48
N ILE A 391 19.85 22.03 14.65
CA ILE A 391 18.50 22.55 14.84
C ILE A 391 18.47 23.65 15.91
N GLY A 392 17.54 24.58 15.76
CA GLY A 392 17.11 25.54 16.78
C GLY A 392 15.58 25.60 16.76
N TRP A 393 14.97 25.84 17.89
CA TRP A 393 13.49 25.88 18.01
C TRP A 393 13.07 26.75 19.17
N THR A 394 11.80 27.12 19.21
CA THR A 394 11.15 27.81 20.33
C THR A 394 10.13 26.90 20.99
N GLY A 395 9.89 27.12 22.29
CA GLY A 395 8.91 26.35 23.04
C GLY A 395 9.32 24.89 23.29
N ARG A 396 8.33 24.01 23.34
CA ARG A 396 8.51 22.57 23.65
C ARG A 396 8.60 21.77 22.37
N LEU A 397 9.70 21.04 22.17
CA LEU A 397 9.88 20.13 21.05
C LEU A 397 10.05 18.69 21.54
N ARG A 398 9.31 17.74 20.99
CA ARG A 398 9.41 16.30 21.27
C ARG A 398 9.72 15.53 20.00
N GLN A 399 10.58 14.55 20.10
CA GLN A 399 10.81 13.57 19.03
C GLN A 399 9.93 12.35 19.28
N LEU A 400 9.14 11.95 18.30
CA LEU A 400 8.33 10.74 18.34
C LEU A 400 9.19 9.52 18.04
N MET A 401 8.84 8.39 18.66
CA MET A 401 9.45 7.09 18.46
C MET A 401 8.44 6.11 17.83
N PRO A 402 8.90 5.05 17.13
CA PRO A 402 8.01 4.11 16.44
C PRO A 402 7.08 3.32 17.38
N ASP A 403 7.41 3.22 18.66
CA ASP A 403 6.59 2.57 19.68
C ASP A 403 5.47 3.46 20.23
N GLY A 404 5.27 4.64 19.64
CA GLY A 404 4.31 5.65 20.10
C GLY A 404 4.80 6.52 21.24
N SER A 405 5.95 6.23 21.83
CA SER A 405 6.57 7.07 22.86
C SER A 405 7.14 8.36 22.26
N SER A 406 7.51 9.29 23.11
CA SER A 406 8.19 10.51 22.67
C SER A 406 9.19 10.99 23.70
N ARG A 407 10.29 11.57 23.23
CA ARG A 407 11.33 12.15 24.08
C ARG A 407 11.47 13.65 23.88
N THR A 408 11.71 14.41 24.95
CA THR A 408 12.01 15.84 24.85
C THR A 408 13.34 16.03 24.12
N VAL A 409 13.35 16.89 23.11
CA VAL A 409 14.57 17.29 22.42
C VAL A 409 15.36 18.26 23.31
N LYS A 410 16.60 17.89 23.63
CA LYS A 410 17.50 18.73 24.46
C LYS A 410 18.71 19.25 23.68
N ASN A 411 19.12 18.54 22.64
CA ASN A 411 20.33 18.83 21.87
C ASN A 411 20.03 19.70 20.65
N SER A 412 20.90 20.65 20.36
CA SER A 412 20.84 21.51 19.16
C SER A 412 21.21 20.78 17.87
N SER A 413 21.16 19.45 17.85
CA SER A 413 21.37 18.64 16.66
C SER A 413 20.69 17.27 16.80
N VAL A 414 20.27 16.73 15.66
CA VAL A 414 19.80 15.36 15.49
C VAL A 414 20.68 14.65 14.48
N THR A 415 20.98 13.37 14.72
CA THR A 415 21.68 12.52 13.77
C THR A 415 20.67 11.62 13.09
N LEU A 416 20.64 11.63 11.76
CA LEU A 416 19.86 10.74 10.93
C LEU A 416 20.79 9.66 10.38
N ASP A 417 20.49 8.41 10.63
CA ASP A 417 21.20 7.27 10.05
C ASP A 417 21.01 7.22 8.51
N PRO A 418 21.74 6.38 7.77
CA PRO A 418 21.57 6.25 6.33
C PRO A 418 20.12 5.97 5.94
N GLY A 419 19.57 6.74 4.99
CA GLY A 419 18.19 6.64 4.52
C GLY A 419 17.11 6.81 5.58
N SER A 420 17.47 7.16 6.83
CA SER A 420 16.57 7.22 7.97
C SER A 420 15.91 8.59 8.11
N TYR A 421 15.08 8.71 9.12
CA TYR A 421 14.19 9.84 9.37
C TYR A 421 14.20 10.27 10.85
N ALA A 422 13.61 11.42 11.13
CA ALA A 422 13.18 11.81 12.48
C ALA A 422 11.85 12.56 12.41
N ILE A 423 10.96 12.31 13.37
CA ILE A 423 9.63 12.90 13.43
C ILE A 423 9.50 13.67 14.73
N PHE A 424 9.05 14.91 14.63
CA PHE A 424 8.89 15.82 15.76
C PHE A 424 7.43 16.27 15.89
N THR A 425 7.01 16.57 17.13
CA THR A 425 5.74 17.21 17.46
C THR A 425 5.95 18.33 18.47
N TYR A 426 5.04 19.30 18.48
CA TYR A 426 5.14 20.53 19.27
C TYR A 426 3.75 21.07 19.61
#